data_a349b055c78010b9974d4d368db45fdb
#
_entry.id   a349b055c78010b9974d4d368db45fdb
#
_cell.length_a   1.000
_cell.length_b   1.000
_cell.length_c   1.000
_cell.angle_alpha   90.00
_cell.angle_beta   90.00
_cell.angle_gamma   90.00
#
_symmetry.space_group_name_H-M   'P 1'
#
loop_
_entity.id
_entity.type
_entity.pdbx_description
1 polymer ?
#
loop_
_entity_poly.entity_id
_entity_poly.type
_entity_poly.pdbx_seq_one_letter_code
_entity_poly.pdbx_strand_id
1 'polypeptide(L)'
;MKEHLGSILHTSTLEPMFGTYFGPVQIDNSREYKSGPLSWFRSVDSVLVDIWNDSVFLELRIFRNRFRSGARLLLWNRKSDTFQELNVEENGTSSFLKQGSFKDGYWSFSKGEKRFNFRLDDTIRQGYTHSAIWAKDLNFQLDALVNTGDPNRTRPLTQINPSRGDWFFLNRSPQLELEGQLSWNDLSTNFQNDSIAYSVSKGFSSEAFPLESRIYLTIGKKKAQIYLGETPVLWKDGEAKILEIPKEISNGKTKSFKSSQFELVLEPEFEASFLRPKTWGKDHFKKSLYTVSGWIKTKQKKEKVTGGIAILEVPISQQT
;
A
#
# COMPACT_ATOMS: atom_id res chain seq x y z
N MET A 1 -13.23 16.68 -1.58
CA MET A 1 -13.15 15.31 -2.06
C MET A 1 -14.54 14.77 -2.27
N LYS A 2 -14.83 14.13 -3.39
CA LYS A 2 -16.16 13.60 -3.70
C LYS A 2 -16.26 12.15 -3.26
N GLU A 3 -17.46 11.68 -2.91
CA GLU A 3 -17.68 10.24 -2.75
C GLU A 3 -17.64 9.57 -4.12
N HIS A 4 -16.90 8.47 -4.22
CA HIS A 4 -16.85 7.67 -5.44
C HIS A 4 -17.82 6.50 -5.31
N LEU A 5 -19.05 6.72 -5.74
CA LEU A 5 -20.11 5.73 -5.66
C LEU A 5 -20.31 4.93 -6.96
N GLY A 6 -19.43 5.11 -7.92
CA GLY A 6 -19.60 4.57 -9.27
C GLY A 6 -18.47 3.64 -9.71
N SER A 7 -18.18 3.69 -10.98
CA SER A 7 -17.21 2.83 -11.67
C SER A 7 -15.83 3.48 -11.77
N ILE A 8 -14.80 2.70 -12.10
CA ILE A 8 -13.43 3.18 -12.38
C ILE A 8 -13.39 3.98 -13.67
N LEU A 9 -14.10 3.51 -14.70
CA LEU A 9 -14.23 4.19 -15.98
C LEU A 9 -15.58 4.87 -16.06
N HIS A 10 -15.64 5.98 -16.74
CA HIS A 10 -16.89 6.62 -17.10
C HIS A 10 -17.74 5.68 -17.97
N THR A 11 -19.01 5.51 -17.64
CA THR A 11 -19.86 4.47 -18.24
C THR A 11 -20.12 4.64 -19.74
N SER A 12 -20.08 5.86 -20.24
CA SER A 12 -20.32 6.15 -21.67
C SER A 12 -19.05 6.33 -22.50
N THR A 13 -18.00 6.94 -21.94
CA THR A 13 -16.75 7.20 -22.69
C THR A 13 -15.69 6.14 -22.47
N LEU A 14 -15.83 5.31 -21.43
CA LEU A 14 -14.83 4.32 -20.98
C LEU A 14 -13.47 4.94 -20.63
N GLU A 15 -13.43 6.24 -20.38
CA GLU A 15 -12.23 6.93 -19.94
C GLU A 15 -12.04 6.82 -18.42
N PRO A 16 -10.78 6.74 -17.92
CA PRO A 16 -10.52 6.71 -16.49
C PRO A 16 -11.04 7.97 -15.79
N MET A 17 -11.76 7.78 -14.71
CA MET A 17 -12.27 8.88 -13.88
C MET A 17 -11.16 9.41 -12.97
N PHE A 18 -10.22 10.16 -13.53
CA PHE A 18 -9.09 10.70 -12.77
C PHE A 18 -9.53 11.54 -11.56
N GLY A 19 -8.82 11.36 -10.45
CA GLY A 19 -9.06 12.12 -9.23
C GLY A 19 -8.89 11.32 -7.95
N THR A 20 -9.21 12.00 -6.84
CA THR A 20 -9.16 11.45 -5.49
C THR A 20 -10.56 11.41 -4.89
N TYR A 21 -10.99 10.24 -4.45
CA TYR A 21 -12.34 9.95 -3.99
C TYR A 21 -12.30 9.30 -2.61
N PHE A 22 -13.33 9.53 -1.81
CA PHE A 22 -13.49 8.92 -0.52
C PHE A 22 -14.58 7.83 -0.58
N GLY A 23 -14.20 6.61 -0.26
CA GLY A 23 -15.07 5.45 -0.28
C GLY A 23 -14.66 4.38 -1.31
N PRO A 24 -15.30 3.21 -1.27
CA PRO A 24 -15.00 2.11 -2.17
C PRO A 24 -15.56 2.36 -3.57
N VAL A 25 -14.90 1.79 -4.57
CA VAL A 25 -15.46 1.68 -5.93
C VAL A 25 -16.49 0.54 -5.93
N GLN A 26 -17.66 0.79 -6.48
CA GLN A 26 -18.73 -0.19 -6.55
C GLN A 26 -18.61 -1.14 -7.74
N ILE A 27 -18.15 -0.61 -8.89
CA ILE A 27 -18.07 -1.34 -10.15
C ILE A 27 -16.65 -1.31 -10.70
N ASP A 28 -16.05 -2.48 -10.80
CA ASP A 28 -14.77 -2.66 -11.50
C ASP A 28 -15.00 -2.93 -12.99
N ASN A 29 -15.13 -1.88 -13.75
CA ASN A 29 -15.23 -1.93 -15.22
C ASN A 29 -13.90 -1.68 -15.95
N SER A 30 -12.78 -1.77 -15.25
CA SER A 30 -11.44 -1.49 -15.81
C SER A 30 -11.07 -2.38 -17.01
N ARG A 31 -11.69 -3.56 -17.13
CA ARG A 31 -11.48 -4.46 -18.31
C ARG A 31 -12.07 -3.92 -19.61
N GLU A 32 -12.99 -2.95 -19.52
CA GLU A 32 -13.62 -2.32 -20.68
C GLU A 32 -12.73 -1.25 -21.32
N TYR A 33 -11.65 -0.84 -20.60
CA TYR A 33 -10.71 0.16 -21.11
C TYR A 33 -9.94 -0.33 -22.32
N LYS A 34 -9.95 0.49 -23.38
CA LYS A 34 -9.29 0.21 -24.66
C LYS A 34 -8.44 1.39 -25.07
N SER A 35 -7.20 1.45 -24.61
CA SER A 35 -6.24 2.51 -24.99
C SER A 35 -5.49 2.23 -26.31
N GLY A 36 -5.97 1.27 -27.11
CA GLY A 36 -5.35 0.86 -28.37
C GLY A 36 -5.15 -0.65 -28.48
N PRO A 37 -4.63 -1.15 -29.61
CA PRO A 37 -4.56 -2.59 -29.92
C PRO A 37 -3.67 -3.38 -28.96
N LEU A 38 -2.78 -2.72 -28.20
CA LEU A 38 -1.86 -3.34 -27.26
C LEU A 38 -2.19 -3.05 -25.78
N SER A 39 -3.33 -2.42 -25.49
CA SER A 39 -3.70 -2.06 -24.11
C SER A 39 -3.74 -3.25 -23.16
N TRP A 40 -4.20 -4.39 -23.64
CA TRP A 40 -4.29 -5.63 -22.87
C TRP A 40 -2.92 -6.15 -22.40
N PHE A 41 -1.80 -5.80 -23.06
CA PHE A 41 -0.45 -6.17 -22.63
C PHE A 41 -0.01 -5.43 -21.36
N ARG A 42 -0.62 -4.29 -21.05
CA ARG A 42 -0.24 -3.41 -19.95
C ARG A 42 -1.10 -3.57 -18.70
N SER A 43 -2.06 -4.51 -18.72
CA SER A 43 -2.91 -4.77 -17.57
C SER A 43 -2.09 -5.21 -16.36
N VAL A 44 -2.29 -4.54 -15.23
CA VAL A 44 -1.62 -4.81 -13.95
C VAL A 44 -2.64 -4.97 -12.83
N ASP A 45 -2.31 -5.83 -11.88
CA ASP A 45 -3.02 -6.02 -10.61
C ASP A 45 -1.98 -6.18 -9.51
N SER A 46 -2.15 -5.51 -8.37
CA SER A 46 -1.34 -5.81 -7.20
C SER A 46 -2.06 -5.51 -5.89
N VAL A 47 -1.62 -6.15 -4.83
CA VAL A 47 -1.93 -5.82 -3.46
C VAL A 47 -0.64 -5.60 -2.69
N LEU A 48 -0.64 -4.56 -1.88
CA LEU A 48 0.44 -4.21 -0.96
C LEU A 48 -0.13 -4.22 0.44
N VAL A 49 0.56 -4.85 1.37
CA VAL A 49 0.20 -4.91 2.78
C VAL A 49 1.40 -4.51 3.61
N ASP A 50 1.23 -3.52 4.46
CA ASP A 50 2.20 -3.10 5.46
C ASP A 50 1.71 -3.47 6.86
N ILE A 51 2.56 -4.11 7.64
CA ILE A 51 2.32 -4.44 9.03
C ILE A 51 3.50 -3.90 9.85
N TRP A 52 3.21 -3.25 10.98
CA TRP A 52 4.28 -2.71 11.81
C TRP A 52 3.89 -2.58 13.27
N ASN A 53 4.90 -2.70 14.11
CA ASN A 53 4.92 -2.30 15.50
C ASN A 53 6.30 -1.73 15.87
N ASP A 54 6.56 -1.56 17.16
CA ASP A 54 7.85 -1.03 17.63
C ASP A 54 9.03 -1.96 17.34
N SER A 55 8.78 -3.23 17.05
CA SER A 55 9.81 -4.25 16.88
C SER A 55 10.02 -4.69 15.45
N VAL A 56 8.99 -4.59 14.62
CA VAL A 56 8.98 -5.19 13.27
C VAL A 56 8.25 -4.29 12.29
N PHE A 57 8.82 -4.19 11.09
CA PHE A 57 8.09 -3.78 9.89
C PHE A 57 8.09 -4.91 8.88
N LEU A 58 6.91 -5.22 8.33
CA LEU A 58 6.72 -6.23 7.31
C LEU A 58 5.93 -5.65 6.15
N GLU A 59 6.40 -5.88 4.94
CA GLU A 59 5.65 -5.60 3.72
C GLU A 59 5.45 -6.88 2.93
N LEU A 60 4.21 -7.15 2.58
CA LEU A 60 3.84 -8.17 1.60
C LEU A 60 3.29 -7.49 0.35
N ARG A 61 3.86 -7.81 -0.81
CA ARG A 61 3.35 -7.35 -2.11
C ARG A 61 3.12 -8.56 -3.01
N ILE A 62 1.89 -8.72 -3.49
CA ILE A 62 1.55 -9.73 -4.51
C ILE A 62 1.15 -8.95 -5.75
N PHE A 63 1.71 -9.32 -6.90
CA PHE A 63 1.52 -8.55 -8.12
C PHE A 63 1.45 -9.43 -9.37
N ARG A 64 0.82 -8.88 -10.37
CA ARG A 64 0.76 -9.42 -11.72
C ARG A 64 0.80 -8.30 -12.75
N ASN A 65 1.58 -8.49 -13.80
CA ASN A 65 1.33 -7.87 -15.10
C ASN A 65 1.07 -8.98 -16.13
N ARG A 66 0.97 -8.63 -17.40
CA ARG A 66 0.66 -9.61 -18.46
C ARG A 66 1.66 -10.77 -18.57
N PHE A 67 2.94 -10.49 -18.31
CA PHE A 67 4.04 -11.42 -18.58
C PHE A 67 4.68 -11.98 -17.32
N ARG A 68 4.39 -11.41 -16.18
CA ARG A 68 5.01 -11.79 -14.92
C ARG A 68 4.01 -11.71 -13.79
N SER A 69 4.16 -12.63 -12.87
CA SER A 69 3.54 -12.58 -11.56
C SER A 69 4.55 -12.87 -10.48
N GLY A 70 4.27 -12.43 -9.28
CA GLY A 70 5.17 -12.64 -8.17
C GLY A 70 4.64 -12.17 -6.83
N ALA A 71 5.42 -12.51 -5.82
CA ALA A 71 5.26 -11.98 -4.48
C ALA A 71 6.60 -11.56 -3.92
N ARG A 72 6.58 -10.47 -3.17
CA ARG A 72 7.71 -9.98 -2.38
C ARG A 72 7.30 -9.86 -0.95
N LEU A 73 8.14 -10.36 -0.07
CA LEU A 73 8.04 -10.19 1.36
C LEU A 73 9.30 -9.49 1.84
N LEU A 74 9.14 -8.40 2.57
CA LEU A 74 10.22 -7.66 3.23
C LEU A 74 9.94 -7.72 4.72
N LEU A 75 10.91 -8.13 5.49
CA LEU A 75 10.87 -8.08 6.95
C LEU A 75 12.07 -7.29 7.45
N TRP A 76 11.81 -6.31 8.26
CA TRP A 76 12.81 -5.58 9.00
C TRP A 76 12.55 -5.70 10.50
N ASN A 77 13.48 -6.35 11.20
CA ASN A 77 13.49 -6.42 12.64
C ASN A 77 14.17 -5.15 13.18
N ARG A 78 13.37 -4.22 13.68
CA ARG A 78 13.83 -2.91 14.16
C ARG A 78 14.72 -3.00 15.40
N LYS A 79 14.56 -4.05 16.23
CA LYS A 79 15.36 -4.22 17.44
C LYS A 79 16.77 -4.70 17.17
N SER A 80 16.94 -5.62 16.23
CA SER A 80 18.24 -6.17 15.85
C SER A 80 18.85 -5.50 14.63
N ASP A 81 18.14 -4.57 14.01
CA ASP A 81 18.50 -3.92 12.74
C ASP A 81 18.82 -4.95 11.64
N THR A 82 18.07 -6.04 11.60
CA THR A 82 18.24 -7.08 10.60
C THR A 82 17.14 -7.04 9.56
N PHE A 83 17.53 -7.15 8.31
CA PHE A 83 16.64 -7.13 7.16
C PHE A 83 16.66 -8.48 6.45
N GLN A 84 15.48 -8.92 6.04
CA GLN A 84 15.29 -10.13 5.24
C GLN A 84 14.35 -9.84 4.07
N GLU A 85 14.66 -10.40 2.91
CA GLU A 85 13.83 -10.31 1.71
C GLU A 85 13.57 -11.70 1.14
N LEU A 86 12.33 -11.96 0.78
CA LEU A 86 11.93 -13.08 -0.03
C LEU A 86 11.22 -12.55 -1.28
N ASN A 87 11.84 -12.72 -2.44
CA ASN A 87 11.28 -12.32 -3.72
C ASN A 87 11.11 -13.55 -4.61
N VAL A 88 9.88 -13.81 -5.02
CA VAL A 88 9.53 -14.94 -5.88
C VAL A 88 8.78 -14.42 -7.09
N GLU A 89 9.35 -14.62 -8.26
CA GLU A 89 8.76 -14.20 -9.53
C GLU A 89 8.70 -15.38 -10.50
N GLU A 90 7.75 -15.32 -11.42
CA GLU A 90 7.68 -16.20 -12.58
C GLU A 90 7.32 -15.44 -13.85
N ASN A 91 7.69 -16.03 -14.99
CA ASN A 91 7.19 -15.62 -16.28
C ASN A 91 5.80 -16.24 -16.48
N GLY A 92 4.82 -15.39 -16.83
CA GLY A 92 3.42 -15.80 -16.91
C GLY A 92 2.60 -15.42 -15.68
N THR A 93 1.35 -15.84 -15.68
CA THR A 93 0.37 -15.45 -14.67
C THR A 93 -0.39 -16.65 -14.07
N SER A 94 0.05 -17.87 -14.35
CA SER A 94 -0.61 -19.11 -13.91
C SER A 94 -0.65 -19.25 -12.39
N SER A 95 0.39 -18.80 -11.72
CA SER A 95 0.51 -18.87 -10.26
C SER A 95 -0.17 -17.72 -9.52
N PHE A 96 -0.70 -16.74 -10.23
CA PHE A 96 -1.44 -15.62 -9.65
C PHE A 96 -2.94 -15.86 -9.76
N LEU A 97 -3.60 -15.85 -8.62
CA LEU A 97 -5.05 -15.92 -8.54
C LEU A 97 -5.58 -14.64 -7.90
N LYS A 98 -6.58 -14.04 -8.56
CA LYS A 98 -7.42 -12.98 -8.00
C LYS A 98 -8.88 -13.36 -8.16
N GLN A 99 -9.60 -13.32 -7.06
CA GLN A 99 -11.06 -13.53 -7.02
C GLN A 99 -11.73 -12.40 -6.26
N GLY A 100 -13.01 -12.19 -6.50
CA GLY A 100 -13.81 -11.18 -5.82
C GLY A 100 -13.54 -9.75 -6.28
N SER A 101 -14.10 -8.82 -5.53
CA SER A 101 -14.04 -7.37 -5.74
C SER A 101 -12.97 -6.70 -4.87
N PHE A 102 -12.98 -5.36 -4.82
CA PHE A 102 -12.12 -4.61 -3.90
C PHE A 102 -12.60 -4.67 -2.44
N LYS A 103 -13.80 -5.17 -2.19
CA LYS A 103 -14.37 -5.31 -0.85
C LYS A 103 -14.17 -6.71 -0.27
N ASP A 104 -14.29 -7.72 -1.13
CA ASP A 104 -14.22 -9.14 -0.82
C ASP A 104 -13.22 -9.83 -1.74
N GLY A 105 -12.01 -9.31 -1.79
CA GLY A 105 -11.00 -9.78 -2.72
C GLY A 105 -10.09 -10.86 -2.12
N TYR A 106 -9.62 -11.72 -2.97
CA TYR A 106 -8.59 -12.70 -2.67
C TYR A 106 -7.47 -12.60 -3.69
N TRP A 107 -6.25 -12.39 -3.21
CA TRP A 107 -5.03 -12.36 -4.02
C TRP A 107 -4.12 -13.47 -3.55
N SER A 108 -3.67 -14.27 -4.46
CA SER A 108 -2.75 -15.37 -4.18
C SER A 108 -1.69 -15.47 -5.23
N PHE A 109 -0.49 -15.81 -4.79
CA PHE A 109 0.59 -16.24 -5.66
C PHE A 109 1.25 -17.47 -5.06
N SER A 110 1.49 -18.50 -5.89
CA SER A 110 2.15 -19.74 -5.43
C SER A 110 3.18 -20.23 -6.44
N LYS A 111 4.36 -20.62 -5.97
CA LYS A 111 5.42 -21.22 -6.79
C LYS A 111 6.15 -22.28 -5.98
N GLY A 112 6.04 -23.56 -6.41
CA GLY A 112 6.53 -24.68 -5.62
C GLY A 112 5.80 -24.74 -4.27
N GLU A 113 6.56 -24.77 -3.17
CA GLU A 113 6.01 -24.78 -1.80
C GLU A 113 5.70 -23.38 -1.25
N LYS A 114 6.12 -22.32 -1.96
CA LYS A 114 5.92 -20.93 -1.53
C LYS A 114 4.53 -20.49 -1.85
N ARG A 115 3.80 -20.00 -0.85
CA ARG A 115 2.44 -19.52 -0.98
C ARG A 115 2.27 -18.19 -0.26
N PHE A 116 1.70 -17.21 -0.97
CA PHE A 116 1.41 -15.89 -0.46
C PHE A 116 -0.06 -15.61 -0.72
N ASN A 117 -0.80 -15.29 0.32
CA ASN A 117 -2.23 -15.06 0.22
C ASN A 117 -2.61 -13.81 1.01
N PHE A 118 -3.48 -13.02 0.42
CA PHE A 118 -4.17 -11.94 1.11
C PHE A 118 -5.65 -12.02 0.78
N ARG A 119 -6.48 -12.07 1.79
CA ARG A 119 -7.93 -12.14 1.65
C ARG A 119 -8.58 -11.00 2.41
N LEU A 120 -9.44 -10.27 1.71
CA LEU A 120 -10.41 -9.37 2.30
C LEU A 120 -11.76 -10.08 2.30
N ASP A 121 -12.40 -10.11 3.44
CA ASP A 121 -13.73 -10.68 3.58
C ASP A 121 -14.67 -9.57 4.10
N ASP A 122 -15.61 -9.15 3.25
CA ASP A 122 -16.59 -8.09 3.56
C ASP A 122 -17.83 -8.66 4.28
N THR A 123 -17.80 -9.93 4.69
CA THR A 123 -18.88 -10.50 5.52
C THR A 123 -18.85 -9.83 6.90
N ILE A 124 -19.40 -8.63 6.95
CA ILE A 124 -19.61 -7.86 8.18
C ILE A 124 -20.62 -8.61 9.05
N ARG A 125 -20.14 -9.52 9.86
CA ARG A 125 -20.88 -9.95 11.06
C ARG A 125 -20.29 -9.19 12.25
N GLN A 126 -21.02 -8.20 12.74
CA GLN A 126 -20.74 -7.46 13.98
C GLN A 126 -19.59 -6.43 13.91
N GLY A 127 -19.36 -5.73 12.80
CA GLY A 127 -18.37 -4.66 12.72
C GLY A 127 -16.92 -5.12 12.56
N TYR A 128 -16.68 -6.40 12.27
CA TYR A 128 -15.38 -6.97 11.98
C TYR A 128 -15.33 -7.49 10.55
N THR A 129 -14.36 -7.06 9.80
CA THR A 129 -13.98 -7.69 8.54
C THR A 129 -12.81 -8.62 8.82
N HIS A 130 -12.94 -9.89 8.54
CA HIS A 130 -11.84 -10.83 8.66
C HIS A 130 -10.97 -10.74 7.40
N SER A 131 -9.82 -10.07 7.52
CA SER A 131 -8.79 -10.16 6.49
C SER A 131 -7.71 -11.10 6.99
N ALA A 132 -7.59 -12.25 6.36
CA ALA A 132 -6.53 -13.20 6.67
C ALA A 132 -5.34 -12.93 5.76
N ILE A 133 -4.17 -12.76 6.35
CA ILE A 133 -2.90 -12.74 5.64
C ILE A 133 -2.18 -14.03 5.99
N TRP A 134 -1.88 -14.79 4.96
CA TRP A 134 -1.14 -16.02 5.13
C TRP A 134 -0.04 -16.08 4.09
N ALA A 135 1.19 -16.21 4.56
CA ALA A 135 2.34 -16.50 3.72
C ALA A 135 3.14 -17.61 4.39
N LYS A 136 3.41 -18.67 3.65
CA LYS A 136 4.20 -19.80 4.12
C LYS A 136 5.36 -20.07 3.16
N ASP A 137 6.54 -20.06 3.69
CA ASP A 137 7.75 -20.63 3.10
C ASP A 137 8.40 -21.53 4.16
N LEU A 138 9.44 -22.25 3.83
CA LEU A 138 10.10 -23.23 4.71
C LEU A 138 10.37 -22.73 6.14
N ASN A 139 10.65 -21.43 6.32
CA ASN A 139 10.94 -20.83 7.61
C ASN A 139 10.14 -19.53 7.91
N PHE A 140 9.09 -19.24 7.12
CA PHE A 140 8.25 -18.07 7.30
C PHE A 140 6.80 -18.48 7.43
N GLN A 141 6.15 -18.00 8.46
CA GLN A 141 4.70 -18.11 8.64
C GLN A 141 4.16 -16.80 9.22
N LEU A 142 3.18 -16.23 8.54
CA LEU A 142 2.38 -15.14 9.04
C LEU A 142 0.92 -15.58 9.02
N ASP A 143 0.28 -15.53 10.17
CA ASP A 143 -1.16 -15.77 10.33
C ASP A 143 -1.74 -14.62 11.13
N ALA A 144 -2.63 -13.86 10.51
CA ALA A 144 -3.10 -12.63 11.11
C ALA A 144 -4.52 -12.28 10.68
N LEU A 145 -5.27 -11.72 11.61
CA LEU A 145 -6.62 -11.20 11.44
C LEU A 145 -6.59 -9.69 11.55
N VAL A 146 -7.31 -9.03 10.65
CA VAL A 146 -7.42 -7.57 10.62
C VAL A 146 -8.76 -7.15 11.20
N ASN A 147 -8.72 -6.30 12.22
CA ASN A 147 -9.89 -5.64 12.76
C ASN A 147 -10.16 -4.36 11.95
N THR A 148 -11.23 -4.34 11.20
CA THR A 148 -11.63 -3.17 10.42
C THR A 148 -12.46 -2.16 11.22
N GLY A 149 -12.97 -2.54 12.38
CA GLY A 149 -13.73 -1.65 13.27
C GLY A 149 -15.02 -1.10 12.63
N ASP A 150 -15.35 0.15 12.96
CA ASP A 150 -16.53 0.84 12.45
C ASP A 150 -16.44 1.05 10.92
N PRO A 151 -17.38 0.52 10.12
CA PRO A 151 -17.40 0.67 8.67
C PRO A 151 -17.37 2.11 8.18
N ASN A 152 -17.87 3.07 8.97
CA ASN A 152 -17.83 4.49 8.63
C ASN A 152 -16.42 5.09 8.78
N ARG A 153 -15.58 4.50 9.63
CA ARG A 153 -14.18 4.93 9.86
C ARG A 153 -13.18 4.19 8.98
N THR A 154 -13.58 3.07 8.41
CA THR A 154 -12.71 2.19 7.61
C THR A 154 -12.92 2.34 6.10
N ARG A 155 -13.64 3.39 5.69
CA ARG A 155 -13.87 3.66 4.26
C ARG A 155 -12.54 3.89 3.53
N PRO A 156 -12.29 3.20 2.42
CA PRO A 156 -11.04 3.33 1.69
C PRO A 156 -10.90 4.69 1.01
N LEU A 157 -9.67 5.06 0.73
CA LEU A 157 -9.32 6.17 -0.15
C LEU A 157 -9.06 5.63 -1.54
N THR A 158 -9.76 6.14 -2.53
CA THR A 158 -9.57 5.78 -3.94
C THR A 158 -8.88 6.90 -4.69
N GLN A 159 -7.84 6.57 -5.44
CA GLN A 159 -7.17 7.47 -6.36
C GLN A 159 -7.07 6.81 -7.74
N ILE A 160 -7.40 7.57 -8.77
CA ILE A 160 -7.20 7.19 -10.17
C ILE A 160 -6.23 8.21 -10.74
N ASN A 161 -4.99 7.79 -10.93
CA ASN A 161 -3.89 8.65 -11.32
C ASN A 161 -3.39 8.30 -12.72
N PRO A 162 -3.03 9.30 -13.54
CA PRO A 162 -2.31 9.04 -14.77
C PRO A 162 -0.94 8.40 -14.45
N SER A 163 -0.49 7.53 -15.34
CA SER A 163 0.83 6.95 -15.32
C SER A 163 1.44 7.12 -16.71
N ARG A 164 2.74 6.93 -16.89
CA ARG A 164 3.43 7.10 -18.19
C ARG A 164 2.75 6.30 -19.31
N GLY A 165 1.86 6.98 -20.05
CA GLY A 165 1.09 6.43 -21.16
C GLY A 165 -0.15 5.62 -20.80
N ASP A 166 -0.53 5.54 -19.50
CA ASP A 166 -1.67 4.80 -19.00
C ASP A 166 -2.17 5.36 -17.66
N TRP A 167 -2.68 4.51 -16.77
CA TRP A 167 -3.24 4.92 -15.49
C TRP A 167 -3.19 3.80 -14.44
N PHE A 168 -3.19 4.21 -13.16
CA PHE A 168 -3.41 3.33 -12.03
C PHE A 168 -4.64 3.75 -11.23
N PHE A 169 -5.42 2.77 -10.87
CA PHE A 169 -6.39 2.82 -9.80
C PHE A 169 -5.73 2.32 -8.53
N LEU A 170 -5.86 3.07 -7.45
CA LEU A 170 -5.34 2.74 -6.12
C LEU A 170 -6.48 2.85 -5.11
N ASN A 171 -6.76 1.76 -4.42
CA ASN A 171 -7.70 1.73 -3.31
C ASN A 171 -6.95 1.39 -2.04
N ARG A 172 -6.91 2.33 -1.08
CA ARG A 172 -6.10 2.24 0.13
C ARG A 172 -6.97 2.14 1.37
N SER A 173 -6.66 1.19 2.24
CA SER A 173 -7.28 1.13 3.57
C SER A 173 -6.78 2.25 4.47
N PRO A 174 -7.54 2.61 5.52
CA PRO A 174 -6.98 3.29 6.67
C PRO A 174 -5.94 2.41 7.38
N GLN A 175 -5.26 3.00 8.34
CA GLN A 175 -4.49 2.26 9.33
C GLN A 175 -5.46 1.51 10.26
N LEU A 176 -5.39 0.19 10.24
CA LEU A 176 -6.26 -0.73 10.96
C LEU A 176 -5.50 -1.40 12.09
N GLU A 177 -6.21 -2.15 12.91
CA GLU A 177 -5.63 -2.99 13.95
C GLU A 177 -5.48 -4.43 13.47
N LEU A 178 -4.42 -5.09 13.95
CA LEU A 178 -4.03 -6.44 13.59
C LEU A 178 -3.82 -7.27 14.84
N GLU A 179 -4.33 -8.51 14.78
CA GLU A 179 -4.02 -9.55 15.76
C GLU A 179 -3.50 -10.78 15.02
N GLY A 180 -2.44 -11.41 15.55
CA GLY A 180 -1.88 -12.59 14.90
C GLY A 180 -0.46 -12.89 15.35
N GLN A 181 0.20 -13.73 14.56
CA GLN A 181 1.57 -14.16 14.85
C GLN A 181 2.41 -14.20 13.57
N LEU A 182 3.67 -13.90 13.75
CA LEU A 182 4.70 -13.99 12.74
C LEU A 182 5.84 -14.84 13.25
N SER A 183 6.27 -15.80 12.46
CA SER A 183 7.55 -16.49 12.65
C SER A 183 8.37 -16.45 11.37
N TRP A 184 9.64 -16.12 11.46
CA TRP A 184 10.58 -16.17 10.35
C TRP A 184 11.98 -16.51 10.88
N ASN A 185 12.48 -17.68 10.54
CA ASN A 185 13.69 -18.23 11.14
C ASN A 185 13.62 -18.18 12.69
N ASP A 186 14.54 -17.48 13.33
CA ASP A 186 14.60 -17.34 14.79
C ASP A 186 13.73 -16.19 15.34
N LEU A 187 13.11 -15.40 14.47
CA LEU A 187 12.20 -14.33 14.88
C LEU A 187 10.80 -14.89 15.10
N SER A 188 10.26 -14.67 16.30
CA SER A 188 8.84 -14.88 16.59
C SER A 188 8.26 -13.63 17.24
N THR A 189 7.12 -13.16 16.75
CA THR A 189 6.41 -12.02 17.33
C THR A 189 4.91 -12.24 17.26
N ASN A 190 4.21 -11.81 18.32
CA ASN A 190 2.77 -11.78 18.35
C ASN A 190 2.31 -10.34 18.15
N PHE A 191 1.31 -10.16 17.30
CA PHE A 191 0.62 -8.89 17.08
C PHE A 191 -0.61 -8.82 17.98
N GLN A 192 -0.74 -7.71 18.72
CA GLN A 192 -1.91 -7.44 19.58
C GLN A 192 -2.28 -5.97 19.43
N ASN A 193 -3.32 -5.68 18.67
CA ASN A 193 -3.72 -4.31 18.31
C ASN A 193 -2.63 -3.52 17.59
N ASP A 194 -1.72 -4.22 16.92
CA ASP A 194 -0.66 -3.63 16.11
C ASP A 194 -1.23 -3.02 14.83
N SER A 195 -0.40 -2.43 14.01
CA SER A 195 -0.85 -1.63 12.88
C SER A 195 -0.69 -2.38 11.58
N ILE A 196 -1.73 -2.30 10.76
CA ILE A 196 -1.74 -2.76 9.38
C ILE A 196 -2.39 -1.71 8.48
N ALA A 197 -1.91 -1.62 7.25
CA ALA A 197 -2.60 -0.96 6.15
C ALA A 197 -2.37 -1.76 4.86
N TYR A 198 -3.32 -1.64 3.93
CA TYR A 198 -3.17 -2.27 2.62
C TYR A 198 -3.59 -1.33 1.51
N SER A 199 -3.04 -1.53 0.33
CA SER A 199 -3.52 -0.92 -0.89
C SER A 199 -3.69 -1.96 -2.00
N VAL A 200 -4.76 -1.82 -2.74
CA VAL A 200 -5.03 -2.60 -3.94
C VAL A 200 -4.84 -1.69 -5.14
N SER A 201 -4.02 -2.09 -6.07
CA SER A 201 -3.84 -1.35 -7.30
C SER A 201 -4.24 -2.18 -8.52
N LYS A 202 -4.79 -1.50 -9.49
CA LYS A 202 -5.17 -2.03 -10.78
C LYS A 202 -5.02 -0.97 -11.83
N GLY A 203 -4.81 -1.36 -13.07
CA GLY A 203 -4.74 -0.40 -14.14
C GLY A 203 -4.00 -0.91 -15.36
N PHE A 204 -3.44 0.03 -16.11
CA PHE A 204 -2.68 -0.22 -17.32
C PHE A 204 -1.35 0.51 -17.23
N SER A 205 -0.27 -0.24 -17.22
CA SER A 205 1.08 0.32 -17.09
C SER A 205 2.13 -0.66 -17.60
N SER A 206 3.26 -0.13 -18.03
CA SER A 206 4.45 -0.96 -18.28
C SER A 206 5.06 -1.53 -17.00
N GLU A 207 4.72 -0.97 -15.85
CA GLU A 207 5.24 -1.31 -14.53
C GLU A 207 4.30 -2.29 -13.83
N ALA A 208 4.82 -3.26 -13.10
CA ALA A 208 4.00 -4.29 -12.46
C ALA A 208 3.15 -3.78 -11.29
N PHE A 209 3.56 -2.65 -10.70
CA PHE A 209 2.85 -1.97 -9.62
C PHE A 209 3.31 -0.52 -9.48
N PRO A 210 2.48 0.38 -8.94
CA PRO A 210 2.89 1.74 -8.64
C PRO A 210 3.88 1.78 -7.47
N LEU A 211 4.76 2.77 -7.46
CA LEU A 211 5.53 3.12 -6.26
C LEU A 211 4.66 4.01 -5.37
N GLU A 212 4.68 3.74 -4.09
CA GLU A 212 3.82 4.41 -3.13
C GLU A 212 4.66 4.99 -1.98
N SER A 213 4.55 6.31 -1.76
CA SER A 213 5.11 6.96 -0.58
C SER A 213 4.00 7.23 0.42
N ARG A 214 4.16 6.72 1.64
CA ARG A 214 3.11 6.70 2.66
C ARG A 214 3.69 6.91 4.06
N ILE A 215 2.95 7.63 4.88
CA ILE A 215 3.34 7.95 6.26
C ILE A 215 2.20 7.54 7.18
N TYR A 216 2.50 6.71 8.13
CA TYR A 216 1.59 6.25 9.18
C TYR A 216 1.94 6.93 10.48
N LEU A 217 0.98 7.55 11.13
CA LEU A 217 1.17 8.42 12.27
C LEU A 217 0.36 7.96 13.47
N THR A 218 0.94 8.13 14.64
CA THR A 218 0.23 8.05 15.90
C THR A 218 0.18 9.44 16.55
N ILE A 219 -1.02 9.88 16.93
CA ILE A 219 -1.29 11.19 17.51
C ILE A 219 -2.07 10.98 18.80
N GLY A 220 -1.35 10.89 19.91
CA GLY A 220 -1.93 10.42 21.18
C GLY A 220 -2.38 8.97 21.04
N LYS A 221 -3.70 8.72 21.15
CA LYS A 221 -4.30 7.39 20.96
C LYS A 221 -4.91 7.20 19.56
N LYS A 222 -4.79 8.18 18.68
CA LYS A 222 -5.42 8.16 17.36
C LYS A 222 -4.41 7.81 16.29
N LYS A 223 -4.89 7.13 15.25
CA LYS A 223 -4.12 6.77 14.07
C LYS A 223 -4.44 7.72 12.92
N ALA A 224 -3.43 8.11 12.15
CA ALA A 224 -3.58 8.94 10.96
C ALA A 224 -2.59 8.49 9.89
N GLN A 225 -2.90 8.82 8.63
CA GLN A 225 -2.06 8.49 7.49
C GLN A 225 -1.92 9.69 6.57
N ILE A 226 -0.74 9.80 5.94
CA ILE A 226 -0.53 10.71 4.82
C ILE A 226 -0.05 9.88 3.63
N TYR A 227 -0.78 9.96 2.55
CA TYR A 227 -0.32 9.47 1.25
C TYR A 227 0.36 10.61 0.51
N LEU A 228 1.62 10.41 0.14
CA LEU A 228 2.40 11.35 -0.64
C LEU A 228 2.31 10.98 -2.12
N GLY A 229 2.04 11.97 -2.94
CA GLY A 229 1.91 11.83 -4.38
C GLY A 229 1.55 13.16 -5.00
N GLU A 230 1.10 13.20 -6.25
CA GLU A 230 0.65 14.42 -6.93
C GLU A 230 -0.48 15.14 -6.17
N THR A 231 -1.33 14.38 -5.49
CA THR A 231 -2.36 14.90 -4.60
C THR A 231 -2.19 14.29 -3.21
N PRO A 232 -1.43 14.94 -2.32
CA PRO A 232 -1.26 14.43 -0.95
C PRO A 232 -2.57 14.44 -0.18
N VAL A 233 -2.81 13.38 0.59
CA VAL A 233 -4.04 13.22 1.37
C VAL A 233 -3.72 12.84 2.80
N LEU A 234 -4.28 13.58 3.76
CA LEU A 234 -4.34 13.19 5.16
C LEU A 234 -5.63 12.42 5.42
N TRP A 235 -5.51 11.29 6.04
CA TRP A 235 -6.63 10.52 6.56
C TRP A 235 -6.53 10.40 8.08
N LYS A 236 -7.55 10.86 8.77
CA LYS A 236 -7.63 10.81 10.23
C LYS A 236 -9.07 10.72 10.70
N ASP A 237 -9.36 9.89 11.69
CA ASP A 237 -10.68 9.77 12.34
C ASP A 237 -11.84 9.50 11.37
N GLY A 238 -11.59 8.75 10.28
CA GLY A 238 -12.59 8.46 9.24
C GLY A 238 -12.83 9.59 8.24
N GLU A 239 -12.10 10.70 8.37
CA GLU A 239 -12.16 11.82 7.43
C GLU A 239 -10.89 11.87 6.59
N ALA A 240 -11.04 12.13 5.30
CA ALA A 240 -9.92 12.36 4.41
C ALA A 240 -9.90 13.83 3.93
N LYS A 241 -8.72 14.41 3.91
CA LYS A 241 -8.48 15.80 3.50
C LYS A 241 -7.33 15.89 2.51
N ILE A 242 -7.56 16.57 1.39
CA ILE A 242 -6.48 16.92 0.47
C ILE A 242 -5.57 17.93 1.17
N LEU A 243 -4.28 17.69 1.09
CA LEU A 243 -3.23 18.54 1.65
C LEU A 243 -2.59 19.38 0.54
N GLU A 244 -1.98 20.48 0.96
CA GLU A 244 -1.02 21.19 0.12
C GLU A 244 0.20 20.30 -0.14
N ILE A 245 0.77 20.40 -1.34
CA ILE A 245 2.02 19.69 -1.66
C ILE A 245 3.11 20.21 -0.70
N PRO A 246 3.68 19.35 0.14
CA PRO A 246 4.67 19.78 1.10
C PRO A 246 6.00 20.12 0.42
N LYS A 247 6.72 21.07 0.99
CA LYS A 247 8.12 21.30 0.66
C LYS A 247 8.94 20.20 1.33
N GLU A 248 9.66 19.43 0.52
CA GLU A 248 10.67 18.50 1.02
C GLU A 248 11.98 19.27 1.27
N ILE A 249 12.55 19.05 2.44
CA ILE A 249 13.86 19.59 2.83
C ILE A 249 14.69 18.40 3.29
N SER A 250 15.83 18.20 2.65
CA SER A 250 16.78 17.12 3.00
C SER A 250 18.01 17.72 3.68
N ASN A 251 18.37 17.15 4.82
CA ASN A 251 19.58 17.47 5.55
C ASN A 251 20.33 16.16 5.84
N GLY A 252 21.28 15.84 4.99
CA GLY A 252 21.92 14.53 4.99
C GLY A 252 20.92 13.41 4.70
N LYS A 253 20.80 12.46 5.61
CA LYS A 253 19.83 11.36 5.49
C LYS A 253 18.44 11.70 6.08
N THR A 254 18.36 12.73 6.91
CA THR A 254 17.10 13.20 7.50
C THR A 254 16.29 13.99 6.47
N LYS A 255 15.01 13.75 6.41
CA LYS A 255 14.07 14.48 5.56
C LYS A 255 13.06 15.23 6.40
N SER A 256 12.60 16.37 5.90
CA SER A 256 11.47 17.10 6.50
C SER A 256 10.46 17.42 5.43
N PHE A 257 9.20 17.19 5.73
CA PHE A 257 8.08 17.61 4.91
C PHE A 257 7.33 18.71 5.63
N LYS A 258 7.23 19.88 5.00
CA LYS A 258 6.65 21.08 5.60
C LYS A 258 5.60 21.70 4.71
N SER A 259 4.44 22.00 5.31
CA SER A 259 3.37 22.81 4.73
C SER A 259 2.72 23.69 5.80
N SER A 260 1.72 24.48 5.43
CA SER A 260 0.90 25.22 6.40
C SER A 260 0.10 24.31 7.34
N GLN A 261 -0.05 23.05 6.98
CA GLN A 261 -0.91 22.08 7.64
C GLN A 261 -0.16 21.07 8.50
N PHE A 262 1.13 20.84 8.24
CA PHE A 262 1.95 19.92 9.01
C PHE A 262 3.45 20.21 8.84
N GLU A 263 4.21 19.71 9.79
CA GLU A 263 5.67 19.65 9.70
C GLU A 263 6.10 18.30 10.30
N LEU A 264 6.66 17.45 9.46
CA LEU A 264 7.12 16.13 9.82
C LEU A 264 8.62 16.03 9.58
N VAL A 265 9.33 15.48 10.56
CA VAL A 265 10.74 15.14 10.49
C VAL A 265 10.84 13.63 10.40
N LEU A 266 11.56 13.14 9.41
CA LEU A 266 11.76 11.75 9.08
C LEU A 266 13.22 11.39 9.35
N GLU A 267 13.46 10.60 10.39
CA GLU A 267 14.78 10.08 10.74
C GLU A 267 14.97 8.71 10.10
N PRO A 268 16.03 8.49 9.31
CA PRO A 268 16.22 7.26 8.56
C PRO A 268 16.50 6.08 9.49
N GLU A 269 15.80 4.97 9.25
CA GLU A 269 16.04 3.71 9.92
C GLU A 269 16.61 2.66 8.97
N PHE A 270 16.08 2.58 7.76
CA PHE A 270 16.46 1.57 6.79
C PHE A 270 16.39 2.12 5.37
N GLU A 271 17.31 1.69 4.51
CA GLU A 271 17.31 2.03 3.10
C GLU A 271 17.86 0.88 2.27
N ALA A 272 17.16 0.52 1.20
CA ALA A 272 17.62 -0.48 0.23
C ALA A 272 17.12 -0.17 -1.18
N SER A 273 17.83 -0.72 -2.16
CA SER A 273 17.45 -0.66 -3.57
C SER A 273 16.83 -1.97 -4.01
N PHE A 274 15.74 -1.87 -4.75
CA PHE A 274 14.96 -3.01 -5.21
C PHE A 274 14.71 -2.95 -6.71
N LEU A 275 14.38 -4.11 -7.28
CA LEU A 275 13.94 -4.24 -8.65
C LEU A 275 12.42 -4.27 -8.72
N ARG A 276 11.83 -3.48 -9.62
CA ARG A 276 10.42 -3.51 -9.97
C ARG A 276 10.27 -4.12 -11.37
N PRO A 277 9.52 -5.21 -11.52
CA PRO A 277 9.25 -5.78 -12.84
C PRO A 277 8.50 -4.79 -13.72
N LYS A 278 8.87 -4.78 -15.00
CA LYS A 278 8.16 -4.10 -16.08
C LYS A 278 7.65 -5.10 -17.10
N THR A 279 6.83 -4.66 -18.02
CA THR A 279 6.42 -5.44 -19.21
C THR A 279 7.65 -5.97 -19.94
N TRP A 280 8.65 -5.10 -20.10
CA TRP A 280 9.96 -5.45 -20.64
C TRP A 280 11.05 -5.02 -19.67
N GLY A 281 11.80 -6.00 -19.14
CA GLY A 281 12.91 -5.75 -18.23
C GLY A 281 12.51 -5.50 -16.77
N LYS A 282 13.33 -4.75 -16.07
CA LYS A 282 13.18 -4.35 -14.67
C LYS A 282 13.63 -2.90 -14.49
N ASP A 283 13.05 -2.25 -13.51
CA ASP A 283 13.38 -0.89 -13.10
C ASP A 283 13.93 -0.91 -11.68
N HIS A 284 14.83 0.00 -11.36
CA HIS A 284 15.35 0.14 -10.01
C HIS A 284 14.54 1.19 -9.25
N PHE A 285 14.24 0.89 -8.01
CA PHE A 285 13.69 1.86 -7.08
C PHE A 285 14.34 1.72 -5.71
N LYS A 286 14.36 2.82 -5.01
CA LYS A 286 14.85 2.93 -3.65
C LYS A 286 13.65 2.92 -2.71
N LYS A 287 13.73 2.12 -1.68
CA LYS A 287 12.80 2.13 -0.56
C LYS A 287 13.55 2.56 0.68
N SER A 288 13.00 3.54 1.37
CA SER A 288 13.54 4.04 2.62
C SER A 288 12.46 4.02 3.69
N LEU A 289 12.82 3.60 4.87
CA LEU A 289 11.98 3.58 6.06
C LEU A 289 12.52 4.59 7.07
N TYR A 290 11.61 5.32 7.70
CA TYR A 290 11.92 6.39 8.63
C TYR A 290 11.03 6.30 9.85
N THR A 291 11.55 6.65 11.03
CA THR A 291 10.72 7.10 12.13
C THR A 291 10.21 8.50 11.87
N VAL A 292 9.03 8.81 12.39
CA VAL A 292 8.37 10.09 12.14
C VAL A 292 8.08 10.82 13.44
N SER A 293 8.45 12.08 13.48
CA SER A 293 8.09 13.03 14.54
C SER A 293 7.56 14.33 13.94
N GLY A 294 7.02 15.22 14.77
CA GLY A 294 6.54 16.51 14.32
C GLY A 294 5.13 16.85 14.79
N TRP A 295 4.39 17.56 13.95
CA TRP A 295 3.02 17.95 14.23
C TRP A 295 2.16 18.01 12.97
N ILE A 296 0.85 17.82 13.16
CA ILE A 296 -0.17 18.06 12.13
C ILE A 296 -1.24 19.01 12.66
N LYS A 297 -1.84 19.81 11.76
CA LYS A 297 -2.93 20.73 12.08
C LYS A 297 -4.27 20.08 11.71
N THR A 298 -5.04 19.77 12.74
CA THR A 298 -6.40 19.24 12.58
C THR A 298 -7.39 20.30 13.01
N LYS A 299 -8.32 20.67 12.12
CA LYS A 299 -9.23 21.81 12.30
C LYS A 299 -8.41 23.09 12.55
N GLN A 300 -8.34 23.59 13.76
CA GLN A 300 -7.54 24.78 14.10
C GLN A 300 -6.40 24.52 15.10
N LYS A 301 -6.21 23.27 15.53
CA LYS A 301 -5.25 22.91 16.58
C LYS A 301 -4.06 22.15 15.99
N LYS A 302 -2.85 22.52 16.42
CA LYS A 302 -1.65 21.70 16.20
C LYS A 302 -1.65 20.51 17.15
N GLU A 303 -1.52 19.31 16.62
CA GLU A 303 -1.42 18.08 17.38
C GLU A 303 -0.04 17.47 17.18
N LYS A 304 0.61 17.10 18.28
CA LYS A 304 1.94 16.48 18.26
C LYS A 304 1.83 15.04 17.77
N VAL A 305 2.67 14.67 16.83
CA VAL A 305 2.90 13.28 16.42
C VAL A 305 3.70 12.61 17.53
N THR A 306 3.15 11.53 18.09
CA THR A 306 3.76 10.78 19.20
C THR A 306 4.56 9.56 18.72
N GLY A 307 4.42 9.20 17.45
CA GLY A 307 5.17 8.14 16.79
C GLY A 307 4.65 7.91 15.39
N GLY A 308 5.39 7.16 14.61
CA GLY A 308 4.99 6.81 13.24
C GLY A 308 6.11 6.18 12.45
N ILE A 309 5.75 5.72 11.27
CA ILE A 309 6.67 5.18 10.27
C ILE A 309 6.37 5.80 8.91
N ALA A 310 7.39 6.21 8.18
CA ALA A 310 7.26 6.62 6.79
C ALA A 310 7.97 5.63 5.87
N ILE A 311 7.30 5.29 4.78
CA ILE A 311 7.84 4.47 3.71
C ILE A 311 7.88 5.33 2.46
N LEU A 312 9.07 5.60 1.95
CA LEU A 312 9.26 6.35 0.72
C LEU A 312 9.80 5.41 -0.36
N GLU A 313 9.06 5.31 -1.46
CA GLU A 313 9.46 4.57 -2.65
C GLU A 313 9.71 5.57 -3.79
N VAL A 314 10.93 5.64 -4.27
CA VAL A 314 11.31 6.56 -5.33
C VAL A 314 12.05 5.82 -6.45
N PRO A 315 11.79 6.14 -7.73
CA PRO A 315 12.54 5.55 -8.82
C PRO A 315 14.01 6.01 -8.73
N ILE A 316 14.92 5.08 -9.01
CA ILE A 316 16.32 5.43 -9.21
C ILE A 316 16.47 5.78 -10.69
N SER A 317 16.67 7.08 -10.99
CA SER A 317 17.05 7.49 -12.34
C SER A 317 18.41 6.85 -12.65
N GLN A 318 18.48 6.00 -13.66
CA GLN A 318 19.77 5.63 -14.22
C GLN A 318 20.38 6.94 -14.76
N GLN A 319 21.43 7.41 -14.12
CA GLN A 319 22.29 8.40 -14.73
C GLN A 319 22.90 7.71 -15.97
N THR A 320 22.33 8.02 -17.13
CA THR A 320 22.88 7.68 -18.45
C THR A 320 24.13 8.49 -18.71
#